data_a761a1b71cc839c55c399e46b253a914
#
_entry.id   a761a1b71cc839c55c399e46b253a914
#
_cell.length_a   1.000
_cell.length_b   1.000
_cell.length_c   1.000
_cell.angle_alpha   90.00
_cell.angle_beta   90.00
_cell.angle_gamma   90.00
#
_symmetry.space_group_name_H-M   'P 1'
#
loop_
_entity.id
_entity.type
_entity.pdbx_description
1 polymer ?
#
loop_
_entity_poly.entity_id
_entity_poly.type
_entity_poly.pdbx_seq_one_letter_code
_entity_poly.pdbx_strand_id
1 'polypeptide(L)'
;MKYLLLPRRLAAVMVAVSVIVLSHHVIGQTEPVDLQAIYKIKEEGLQRSKVMLIASYLTDVYEPRLTGSPEIRRAGEWAVKEMQSWGLANARIEPWTGFGRGWSNDRFSVQMTAPTNATLIGYPKAWTPGTNGVAKGEAIDARLDAAADLEKWRGKLKGKFVLMAPARAVTAHFTPQAERFTNAELEELARQPISSGRGRGGAPSTPVSPAFVRERTAFLVAEGVLATLEPSRGDGGTVFVQSGGSRNAADPPTVPQIVLTSEHYNRILRILDKKIAVTLEMDVRNRFYDGDPGTINVVGEIRGTDKADEVVMLGAHFDSWHTGTGATDNAAGSAVMMEAMRILAAAGLPLRRTVRIGLWGGEEQGFYGSRAYVADQFADRQTMVTKPAHAKFSGYFNVDNGTGAIRGVYLQGNDAVAPIFREWIEPFRSLGMSYVTIRNTGGTDHQSYDRVGLPGFQFIQDDVEYGTMTHHTNLDSYERLQPNDMMKNATIAAAFAYLAANRDDKLPRKPLPAPVAGRGSQ
;
A
#
# COMPACT_ATOMS: atom_id res chain seq x y z
N MET A 1 41.09 24.67 76.49
CA MET A 1 40.69 24.12 75.16
C MET A 1 39.19 24.17 75.11
N LYS A 2 38.61 25.10 74.37
CA LYS A 2 37.13 25.22 74.16
C LYS A 2 36.85 24.77 72.74
N TYR A 3 36.12 23.67 72.60
CA TYR A 3 35.59 23.21 71.29
C TYR A 3 34.32 24.01 70.94
N LEU A 4 34.34 24.72 69.79
CA LEU A 4 33.16 25.35 69.21
C LEU A 4 32.31 24.28 68.51
N LEU A 5 31.11 24.08 69.00
CA LEU A 5 30.07 23.31 68.31
C LEU A 5 29.35 24.24 67.34
N LEU A 6 29.55 24.07 66.03
CA LEU A 6 28.68 24.68 65.00
C LEU A 6 27.31 24.04 65.00
N PRO A 7 26.24 24.81 64.90
CA PRO A 7 24.90 24.30 65.02
C PRO A 7 24.45 23.49 63.77
N ARG A 8 24.06 22.27 64.04
CA ARG A 8 23.50 21.30 63.03
C ARG A 8 22.32 21.81 62.18
N ARG A 9 21.81 23.01 62.47
CA ARG A 9 20.65 23.59 61.76
C ARG A 9 20.97 24.27 60.45
N LEU A 10 22.20 24.71 60.20
CA LEU A 10 22.65 25.32 58.96
C LEU A 10 22.92 24.32 57.86
N ALA A 11 23.36 23.11 58.20
CA ALA A 11 23.59 22.05 57.21
C ALA A 11 22.28 21.49 56.61
N ALA A 12 21.19 21.44 57.41
CA ALA A 12 19.90 20.97 56.94
C ALA A 12 19.22 21.96 55.98
N VAL A 13 19.43 23.27 56.14
CA VAL A 13 18.86 24.29 55.24
C VAL A 13 19.59 24.31 53.87
N MET A 14 20.90 24.11 53.83
CA MET A 14 21.66 24.06 52.59
C MET A 14 21.36 22.79 51.78
N VAL A 15 21.13 21.65 52.40
CA VAL A 15 20.71 20.41 51.70
C VAL A 15 19.28 20.54 51.17
N ALA A 16 18.37 21.18 51.92
CA ALA A 16 17.00 21.41 51.44
C ALA A 16 16.96 22.41 50.27
N VAL A 17 17.79 23.46 50.25
CA VAL A 17 17.86 24.40 49.13
C VAL A 17 18.51 23.76 47.92
N SER A 18 19.54 22.91 48.06
CA SER A 18 20.15 22.17 46.96
C SER A 18 19.18 21.13 46.33
N VAL A 19 18.33 20.48 47.12
CA VAL A 19 17.32 19.55 46.60
C VAL A 19 16.17 20.30 45.90
N ILE A 20 15.79 21.48 46.37
CA ILE A 20 14.78 22.31 45.71
C ILE A 20 15.29 22.90 44.39
N VAL A 21 16.57 23.25 44.28
CA VAL A 21 17.15 23.76 43.02
C VAL A 21 17.35 22.63 41.98
N LEU A 22 17.59 21.39 42.41
CA LEU A 22 17.68 20.23 41.52
C LEU A 22 16.31 19.68 41.05
N SER A 23 15.22 20.00 41.73
CA SER A 23 13.88 19.58 41.31
C SER A 23 13.21 20.53 40.31
N HIS A 24 13.83 21.62 39.91
CA HIS A 24 13.26 22.60 38.97
C HIS A 24 13.75 22.48 37.51
N HIS A 25 14.44 21.41 37.15
CA HIS A 25 14.97 21.27 35.78
C HIS A 25 14.46 20.05 35.03
N VAL A 26 13.30 19.51 35.38
CA VAL A 26 12.58 18.58 34.52
C VAL A 26 11.16 19.12 34.27
N ILE A 27 11.07 20.37 33.82
CA ILE A 27 9.98 20.77 32.95
C ILE A 27 10.41 20.20 31.59
N GLY A 28 9.87 19.05 31.22
CA GLY A 28 10.06 18.52 29.87
C GLY A 28 9.74 19.64 28.89
N GLN A 29 10.71 20.02 28.05
CA GLN A 29 10.44 20.98 26.98
C GLN A 29 9.32 20.38 26.16
N THR A 30 8.15 21.01 26.16
CA THR A 30 7.06 20.65 25.27
C THR A 30 7.55 20.82 23.84
N GLU A 31 7.31 19.84 23.01
CA GLU A 31 7.65 19.92 21.57
C GLU A 31 6.99 21.16 20.96
N PRO A 32 7.74 22.09 20.37
CA PRO A 32 7.16 23.32 19.85
C PRO A 32 6.31 23.07 18.61
N VAL A 33 5.12 23.67 18.54
CA VAL A 33 4.23 23.61 17.38
C VAL A 33 3.99 25.04 16.88
N ASP A 34 4.37 25.30 15.63
CA ASP A 34 4.10 26.58 14.95
C ASP A 34 2.63 26.64 14.51
N LEU A 35 1.78 27.16 15.40
CA LEU A 35 0.33 27.27 15.16
C LEU A 35 -0.01 28.22 14.00
N GLN A 36 0.84 29.21 13.70
CA GLN A 36 0.59 30.12 12.56
C GLN A 36 0.84 29.40 11.23
N ALA A 37 1.91 28.62 11.14
CA ALA A 37 2.16 27.79 9.98
C ALA A 37 1.07 26.72 9.83
N ILE A 38 0.67 26.06 10.91
CA ILE A 38 -0.43 25.08 10.90
C ILE A 38 -1.75 25.71 10.41
N TYR A 39 -2.05 26.95 10.82
CA TYR A 39 -3.22 27.65 10.32
C TYR A 39 -3.17 27.85 8.78
N LYS A 40 -2.04 28.30 8.23
CA LYS A 40 -1.86 28.46 6.78
C LYS A 40 -1.98 27.13 6.03
N ILE A 41 -1.40 26.07 6.57
CA ILE A 41 -1.51 24.72 6.00
C ILE A 41 -2.97 24.25 5.98
N LYS A 42 -3.71 24.46 7.08
CA LYS A 42 -5.14 24.13 7.16
C LYS A 42 -5.98 24.96 6.20
N GLU A 43 -5.70 26.26 6.08
CA GLU A 43 -6.41 27.14 5.14
C GLU A 43 -6.22 26.67 3.70
N GLU A 44 -4.97 26.36 3.30
CA GLU A 44 -4.68 25.89 1.95
C GLU A 44 -5.29 24.50 1.70
N GLY A 45 -5.10 23.55 2.64
CA GLY A 45 -5.50 22.17 2.46
C GLY A 45 -7.02 21.93 2.56
N LEU A 46 -7.74 22.71 3.37
CA LEU A 46 -9.18 22.51 3.57
C LEU A 46 -10.06 23.43 2.70
N GLN A 47 -9.54 24.57 2.22
CA GLN A 47 -10.33 25.51 1.43
C GLN A 47 -9.95 25.56 -0.04
N ARG A 48 -8.73 25.18 -0.39
CA ARG A 48 -8.17 25.24 -1.76
C ARG A 48 -7.60 23.91 -2.25
N SER A 49 -8.05 22.83 -1.68
CA SER A 49 -7.55 21.49 -1.98
C SER A 49 -7.75 21.10 -3.45
N LYS A 50 -6.75 20.42 -3.99
CA LYS A 50 -6.76 19.80 -5.31
C LYS A 50 -6.72 18.27 -5.24
N VAL A 51 -6.81 17.68 -4.03
CA VAL A 51 -6.61 16.24 -3.83
C VAL A 51 -7.53 15.39 -4.70
N MET A 52 -8.80 15.76 -4.84
CA MET A 52 -9.74 15.01 -5.67
C MET A 52 -9.46 15.16 -7.16
N LEU A 53 -8.97 16.33 -7.60
CA LEU A 53 -8.54 16.52 -8.99
C LEU A 53 -7.31 15.63 -9.29
N ILE A 54 -6.33 15.59 -8.40
CA ILE A 54 -5.16 14.73 -8.52
C ILE A 54 -5.58 13.24 -8.57
N ALA A 55 -6.48 12.84 -7.68
CA ALA A 55 -7.03 11.49 -7.65
C ALA A 55 -7.74 11.12 -8.97
N SER A 56 -8.57 12.03 -9.52
CA SER A 56 -9.27 11.80 -10.79
C SER A 56 -8.29 11.59 -11.96
N TYR A 57 -7.20 12.36 -12.03
CA TYR A 57 -6.19 12.10 -13.06
C TYR A 57 -5.57 10.70 -12.92
N LEU A 58 -5.30 10.25 -11.69
CA LEU A 58 -4.71 8.93 -11.46
C LEU A 58 -5.70 7.78 -11.73
N THR A 59 -7.00 8.00 -11.51
CA THR A 59 -8.02 6.95 -11.62
C THR A 59 -8.77 6.93 -12.95
N ASP A 60 -8.93 8.09 -13.60
CA ASP A 60 -9.80 8.20 -14.78
C ASP A 60 -9.00 8.38 -16.08
N VAL A 61 -7.73 8.83 -15.97
CA VAL A 61 -6.89 9.14 -17.14
C VAL A 61 -5.68 8.22 -17.26
N TYR A 62 -5.05 7.87 -16.13
CA TYR A 62 -3.80 7.11 -16.09
C TYR A 62 -3.94 5.77 -15.35
N GLU A 63 -5.01 5.05 -15.63
CA GLU A 63 -5.34 3.76 -15.02
C GLU A 63 -5.28 2.60 -16.04
N PRO A 64 -5.23 1.34 -15.57
CA PRO A 64 -4.70 0.94 -14.26
C PRO A 64 -3.17 1.11 -14.22
N ARG A 65 -2.61 1.34 -13.04
CA ARG A 65 -1.17 1.61 -12.86
C ARG A 65 -0.40 0.34 -12.45
N LEU A 66 -0.68 -0.78 -13.11
CA LEU A 66 0.02 -2.03 -12.78
C LEU A 66 1.53 -1.88 -13.00
N THR A 67 2.31 -2.32 -12.03
CA THR A 67 3.78 -2.31 -12.11
C THR A 67 4.29 -3.02 -13.36
N GLY A 68 5.19 -2.36 -14.08
CA GLY A 68 5.74 -2.90 -15.32
C GLY A 68 4.86 -2.63 -16.54
N SER A 69 3.69 -2.00 -16.41
CA SER A 69 2.87 -1.58 -17.54
C SER A 69 3.31 -0.22 -18.12
N PRO A 70 2.99 0.10 -19.38
CA PRO A 70 3.18 1.43 -19.91
C PRO A 70 2.33 2.51 -19.21
N GLU A 71 1.21 2.12 -18.62
CA GLU A 71 0.25 3.00 -17.97
C GLU A 71 0.83 3.68 -16.73
N ILE A 72 1.50 2.93 -15.85
CA ILE A 72 2.16 3.50 -14.67
C ILE A 72 3.25 4.50 -15.05
N ARG A 73 3.97 4.28 -16.18
CA ARG A 73 4.96 5.24 -16.68
C ARG A 73 4.30 6.54 -17.12
N ARG A 74 3.19 6.47 -17.89
CA ARG A 74 2.42 7.67 -18.29
C ARG A 74 1.91 8.44 -17.09
N ALA A 75 1.40 7.74 -16.08
CA ALA A 75 1.01 8.34 -14.81
C ALA A 75 2.19 9.04 -14.12
N GLY A 76 3.36 8.40 -14.10
CA GLY A 76 4.58 8.98 -13.55
C GLY A 76 5.05 10.24 -14.28
N GLU A 77 5.01 10.23 -15.59
CA GLU A 77 5.36 11.40 -16.41
C GLU A 77 4.40 12.59 -16.15
N TRP A 78 3.12 12.33 -15.97
CA TRP A 78 2.14 13.32 -15.56
C TRP A 78 2.44 13.86 -14.16
N ALA A 79 2.66 12.98 -13.17
CA ALA A 79 2.95 13.38 -11.80
C ALA A 79 4.21 14.26 -11.69
N VAL A 80 5.25 13.95 -12.48
CA VAL A 80 6.45 14.80 -12.59
C VAL A 80 6.10 16.20 -13.09
N LYS A 81 5.29 16.31 -14.16
CA LYS A 81 4.86 17.61 -14.72
C LYS A 81 4.05 18.42 -13.71
N GLU A 82 3.13 17.77 -13.01
CA GLU A 82 2.34 18.43 -11.95
C GLU A 82 3.24 18.97 -10.83
N MET A 83 4.16 18.15 -10.30
CA MET A 83 5.10 18.59 -9.27
C MET A 83 5.99 19.74 -9.75
N GLN A 84 6.46 19.71 -11.00
CA GLN A 84 7.22 20.82 -11.59
C GLN A 84 6.38 22.09 -11.70
N SER A 85 5.09 21.98 -12.04
CA SER A 85 4.17 23.13 -12.11
C SER A 85 3.96 23.81 -10.76
N TRP A 86 4.11 23.07 -9.65
CA TRP A 86 4.07 23.61 -8.28
C TRP A 86 5.42 24.13 -7.80
N GLY A 87 6.46 24.08 -8.63
CA GLY A 87 7.79 24.57 -8.30
C GLY A 87 8.65 23.58 -7.49
N LEU A 88 8.29 22.30 -7.45
CA LEU A 88 9.13 21.29 -6.79
C LEU A 88 10.43 21.09 -7.58
N ALA A 89 11.52 21.06 -6.86
CA ALA A 89 12.84 20.76 -7.40
C ALA A 89 13.03 19.24 -7.60
N ASN A 90 13.90 18.88 -8.53
CA ASN A 90 14.34 17.50 -8.77
C ASN A 90 13.19 16.51 -9.02
N ALA A 91 12.03 17.00 -9.51
CA ALA A 91 10.92 16.14 -9.88
C ALA A 91 11.30 15.29 -11.09
N ARG A 92 11.30 13.97 -10.92
CA ARG A 92 11.75 13.00 -11.93
C ARG A 92 11.19 11.60 -11.70
N ILE A 93 11.24 10.81 -12.75
CA ILE A 93 11.11 9.34 -12.68
C ILE A 93 12.46 8.74 -12.30
N GLU A 94 12.46 7.82 -11.35
CA GLU A 94 13.60 6.98 -10.97
C GLU A 94 13.32 5.53 -11.36
N PRO A 95 13.94 4.99 -12.42
CA PRO A 95 13.78 3.60 -12.78
C PRO A 95 14.52 2.68 -11.79
N TRP A 96 13.96 1.50 -11.58
CA TRP A 96 14.59 0.42 -10.83
C TRP A 96 14.47 -0.90 -11.60
N THR A 97 15.21 -1.94 -11.20
CA THR A 97 15.34 -3.19 -11.96
C THR A 97 15.04 -4.43 -11.10
N GLY A 98 14.98 -5.61 -11.74
CA GLY A 98 14.81 -6.87 -11.03
C GLY A 98 13.36 -7.33 -10.87
N PHE A 99 12.43 -6.70 -11.59
CA PHE A 99 11.00 -7.05 -11.54
C PHE A 99 10.64 -8.21 -12.48
N GLY A 100 11.23 -8.24 -13.66
CA GLY A 100 10.87 -9.14 -14.74
C GLY A 100 9.96 -8.46 -15.77
N ARG A 101 9.10 -9.25 -16.41
CA ARG A 101 8.23 -8.76 -17.49
C ARG A 101 7.10 -7.88 -16.95
N GLY A 102 6.81 -6.80 -17.66
CA GLY A 102 5.57 -6.07 -17.53
C GLY A 102 4.38 -6.79 -18.17
N TRP A 103 3.16 -6.31 -17.89
CA TRP A 103 1.94 -6.89 -18.42
C TRP A 103 0.80 -5.86 -18.43
N SER A 104 -0.12 -5.98 -19.41
CA SER A 104 -1.40 -5.27 -19.43
C SER A 104 -2.54 -6.16 -19.95
N ASN A 105 -3.76 -5.81 -19.60
CA ASN A 105 -4.98 -6.34 -20.22
C ASN A 105 -5.60 -5.27 -21.12
N ASP A 106 -5.46 -5.43 -22.42
CA ASP A 106 -5.96 -4.48 -23.41
C ASP A 106 -7.45 -4.68 -23.73
N ARG A 107 -7.99 -5.89 -23.47
CA ARG A 107 -9.39 -6.24 -23.68
C ARG A 107 -9.79 -7.45 -22.87
N PHE A 108 -10.98 -7.40 -22.29
CA PHE A 108 -11.62 -8.53 -21.64
C PHE A 108 -13.12 -8.54 -21.97
N SER A 109 -13.61 -9.70 -22.45
CA SER A 109 -15.03 -9.98 -22.52
C SER A 109 -15.28 -11.47 -22.30
N VAL A 110 -16.33 -11.80 -21.57
CA VAL A 110 -16.79 -13.17 -21.37
C VAL A 110 -18.30 -13.23 -21.34
N GLN A 111 -18.85 -14.16 -22.10
CA GLN A 111 -20.29 -14.40 -22.21
C GLN A 111 -20.61 -15.88 -22.09
N MET A 112 -21.71 -16.22 -21.44
CA MET A 112 -22.36 -17.50 -21.56
C MET A 112 -23.30 -17.39 -22.77
N THR A 113 -23.14 -18.26 -23.77
CA THR A 113 -23.94 -18.25 -24.99
C THR A 113 -24.97 -19.38 -25.04
N ALA A 114 -24.82 -20.41 -24.20
CA ALA A 114 -25.79 -21.48 -23.97
C ALA A 114 -25.73 -21.94 -22.51
N PRO A 115 -26.83 -22.38 -21.92
CA PRO A 115 -28.19 -22.52 -22.48
C PRO A 115 -28.94 -21.20 -22.64
N THR A 116 -28.47 -20.11 -22.04
CA THR A 116 -29.04 -18.76 -22.14
C THR A 116 -27.90 -17.77 -22.38
N ASN A 117 -28.16 -16.68 -23.11
CA ASN A 117 -27.19 -15.63 -23.29
C ASN A 117 -27.09 -14.77 -22.03
N ALA A 118 -25.86 -14.56 -21.53
CA ALA A 118 -25.59 -13.71 -20.37
C ALA A 118 -24.14 -13.18 -20.39
N THR A 119 -23.98 -11.88 -20.19
CA THR A 119 -22.66 -11.30 -19.89
C THR A 119 -22.22 -11.75 -18.51
N LEU A 120 -20.98 -12.19 -18.40
CA LEU A 120 -20.36 -12.58 -17.14
C LEU A 120 -19.40 -11.48 -16.70
N ILE A 121 -19.32 -11.24 -15.40
CA ILE A 121 -18.36 -10.31 -14.80
C ILE A 121 -17.16 -11.12 -14.33
N GLY A 122 -15.98 -10.71 -14.77
CA GLY A 122 -14.72 -11.35 -14.41
C GLY A 122 -13.53 -10.56 -14.92
N TYR A 123 -12.33 -11.01 -14.55
CA TYR A 123 -11.08 -10.43 -14.99
C TYR A 123 -9.98 -11.50 -15.11
N PRO A 124 -8.99 -11.31 -16.02
CA PRO A 124 -7.85 -12.21 -16.11
C PRO A 124 -6.91 -11.98 -14.94
N LYS A 125 -6.22 -13.03 -14.49
CA LYS A 125 -5.10 -12.88 -13.56
C LYS A 125 -3.90 -12.26 -14.29
N ALA A 126 -3.20 -11.35 -13.63
CA ALA A 126 -2.03 -10.70 -14.21
C ALA A 126 -0.92 -11.72 -14.58
N TRP A 127 -0.13 -11.37 -15.59
CA TRP A 127 0.93 -12.20 -16.17
C TRP A 127 0.46 -13.54 -16.74
N THR A 128 -0.83 -13.66 -17.07
CA THR A 128 -1.33 -14.78 -17.87
C THR A 128 -1.48 -14.39 -19.34
N PRO A 129 -1.40 -15.34 -20.29
CA PRO A 129 -1.66 -15.05 -21.70
C PRO A 129 -3.12 -14.70 -21.94
N GLY A 130 -3.40 -14.04 -23.06
CA GLY A 130 -4.75 -13.86 -23.57
C GLY A 130 -5.26 -15.10 -24.31
N THR A 131 -6.48 -15.01 -24.83
CA THR A 131 -7.00 -15.96 -25.81
C THR A 131 -6.41 -15.66 -27.19
N ASN A 132 -6.28 -16.66 -28.05
CA ASN A 132 -5.84 -16.44 -29.43
C ASN A 132 -7.06 -16.04 -30.30
N GLY A 133 -7.46 -14.78 -30.21
CA GLY A 133 -8.73 -14.29 -30.75
C GLY A 133 -9.92 -14.69 -29.87
N VAL A 134 -11.12 -14.69 -30.44
CA VAL A 134 -12.34 -15.13 -29.75
C VAL A 134 -12.31 -16.64 -29.54
N ALA A 135 -12.25 -17.07 -28.29
CA ALA A 135 -12.34 -18.48 -27.90
C ALA A 135 -13.77 -18.86 -27.58
N LYS A 136 -14.27 -19.97 -28.15
CA LYS A 136 -15.61 -20.51 -27.86
C LYS A 136 -15.52 -21.99 -27.55
N GLY A 137 -16.14 -22.41 -26.45
CA GLY A 137 -16.09 -23.80 -26.01
C GLY A 137 -17.05 -24.08 -24.86
N GLU A 138 -17.15 -25.33 -24.50
CA GLU A 138 -17.94 -25.77 -23.36
C GLU A 138 -17.17 -25.56 -22.06
N ALA A 139 -17.90 -25.21 -21.01
CA ALA A 139 -17.42 -25.18 -19.64
C ALA A 139 -17.53 -26.57 -18.99
N ILE A 140 -16.53 -26.96 -18.23
CA ILE A 140 -16.48 -28.25 -17.54
C ILE A 140 -16.00 -28.08 -16.10
N ASP A 141 -16.66 -28.75 -15.13
CA ASP A 141 -16.18 -28.85 -13.76
C ASP A 141 -15.13 -29.95 -13.67
N ALA A 142 -13.84 -29.56 -13.72
CA ALA A 142 -12.71 -30.46 -13.63
C ALA A 142 -11.72 -29.93 -12.60
N ARG A 143 -12.04 -30.16 -11.32
CA ARG A 143 -11.13 -29.82 -10.23
C ARG A 143 -9.89 -30.68 -10.32
N LEU A 144 -8.75 -30.03 -10.37
CA LEU A 144 -7.45 -30.68 -10.53
C LEU A 144 -6.63 -30.46 -9.25
N ASP A 145 -7.02 -31.12 -8.17
CA ASP A 145 -6.47 -30.91 -6.83
C ASP A 145 -5.34 -31.90 -6.51
N ALA A 146 -5.27 -33.04 -7.23
CA ALA A 146 -4.28 -34.09 -7.04
C ALA A 146 -3.81 -34.68 -8.39
N ALA A 147 -2.68 -35.39 -8.37
CA ALA A 147 -2.13 -36.06 -9.58
C ALA A 147 -3.13 -37.07 -10.19
N ALA A 148 -3.92 -37.76 -9.39
CA ALA A 148 -4.98 -38.67 -9.87
C ALA A 148 -6.04 -37.95 -10.71
N ASP A 149 -6.32 -36.67 -10.44
CA ASP A 149 -7.26 -35.89 -11.23
C ASP A 149 -6.69 -35.60 -12.62
N LEU A 150 -5.39 -35.34 -12.74
CA LEU A 150 -4.74 -35.13 -14.02
C LEU A 150 -4.90 -36.36 -14.91
N GLU A 151 -4.70 -37.58 -14.36
CA GLU A 151 -4.88 -38.83 -15.11
C GLU A 151 -6.36 -39.05 -15.51
N LYS A 152 -7.31 -38.76 -14.63
CA LYS A 152 -8.75 -38.87 -14.89
C LYS A 152 -9.18 -37.98 -16.07
N TRP A 153 -8.58 -36.78 -16.19
CA TRP A 153 -8.95 -35.78 -17.20
C TRP A 153 -8.08 -35.79 -18.45
N ARG A 154 -7.07 -36.64 -18.53
CA ARG A 154 -6.17 -36.74 -19.68
C ARG A 154 -6.93 -36.99 -20.98
N GLY A 155 -6.67 -36.16 -22.01
CA GLY A 155 -7.30 -36.21 -23.33
C GLY A 155 -8.74 -35.72 -23.39
N LYS A 156 -9.27 -35.10 -22.30
CA LYS A 156 -10.70 -34.70 -22.24
C LYS A 156 -10.91 -33.19 -22.15
N LEU A 157 -9.86 -32.39 -22.02
CA LEU A 157 -9.97 -30.95 -21.76
C LEU A 157 -9.69 -30.06 -22.97
N LYS A 158 -9.36 -30.63 -24.12
CA LYS A 158 -9.07 -29.87 -25.33
C LYS A 158 -10.25 -28.99 -25.75
N GLY A 159 -10.01 -27.69 -25.90
CA GLY A 159 -11.01 -26.70 -26.31
C GLY A 159 -12.11 -26.44 -25.27
N LYS A 160 -11.84 -26.70 -23.99
CA LYS A 160 -12.77 -26.48 -22.89
C LYS A 160 -12.36 -25.30 -22.01
N PHE A 161 -13.34 -24.69 -21.35
CA PHE A 161 -13.15 -23.79 -20.21
C PHE A 161 -13.28 -24.62 -18.93
N VAL A 162 -12.24 -24.63 -18.11
CA VAL A 162 -12.13 -25.52 -16.95
C VAL A 162 -12.42 -24.78 -15.66
N LEU A 163 -13.47 -25.18 -14.95
CA LEU A 163 -13.79 -24.69 -13.62
C LEU A 163 -12.92 -25.44 -12.60
N MET A 164 -12.10 -24.67 -11.83
CA MET A 164 -11.04 -25.20 -10.98
C MET A 164 -11.42 -25.34 -9.51
N ALA A 165 -12.55 -24.78 -9.07
CA ALA A 165 -12.92 -24.70 -7.66
C ALA A 165 -14.39 -25.10 -7.40
N PRO A 166 -14.74 -25.47 -6.17
CA PRO A 166 -16.14 -25.65 -5.80
C PRO A 166 -16.91 -24.33 -5.82
N ALA A 167 -18.25 -24.43 -5.79
CA ALA A 167 -19.10 -23.28 -5.58
C ALA A 167 -18.74 -22.57 -4.27
N ARG A 168 -18.69 -21.25 -4.30
CA ARG A 168 -18.46 -20.42 -3.13
C ARG A 168 -19.79 -20.02 -2.49
N ALA A 169 -19.90 -20.18 -1.18
CA ALA A 169 -21.06 -19.68 -0.45
C ALA A 169 -21.11 -18.15 -0.51
N VAL A 170 -22.27 -17.62 -0.85
CA VAL A 170 -22.59 -16.18 -0.81
C VAL A 170 -23.70 -16.02 0.22
N THR A 171 -23.47 -15.15 1.20
CA THR A 171 -24.39 -14.91 2.33
C THR A 171 -24.84 -13.45 2.35
N ALA A 172 -26.03 -13.21 2.90
CA ALA A 172 -26.50 -11.83 3.08
C ALA A 172 -25.65 -11.07 4.10
N HIS A 173 -25.42 -9.78 3.84
CA HIS A 173 -24.72 -8.87 4.74
C HIS A 173 -25.71 -8.23 5.71
N PHE A 174 -25.60 -8.57 7.00
CA PHE A 174 -26.42 -8.00 8.06
C PHE A 174 -25.67 -6.92 8.87
N THR A 175 -24.39 -6.69 8.55
CA THR A 175 -23.55 -5.62 9.12
C THR A 175 -23.14 -4.67 8.01
N PRO A 176 -22.97 -3.36 8.31
CA PRO A 176 -22.42 -2.41 7.34
C PRO A 176 -21.08 -2.88 6.79
N GLN A 177 -20.84 -2.64 5.51
CA GLN A 177 -19.54 -2.90 4.90
C GLN A 177 -18.56 -1.73 5.09
N ALA A 178 -19.08 -0.52 5.25
CA ALA A 178 -18.30 0.65 5.58
C ALA A 178 -18.17 0.81 7.09
N GLU A 179 -16.93 0.92 7.56
CA GLU A 179 -16.64 1.05 9.00
C GLU A 179 -15.72 2.25 9.26
N ARG A 180 -15.95 2.91 10.39
CA ARG A 180 -15.06 3.91 10.95
C ARG A 180 -14.73 3.55 12.38
N PHE A 181 -13.51 3.76 12.77
CA PHE A 181 -13.12 3.59 14.17
C PHE A 181 -13.96 4.44 15.11
N THR A 182 -14.54 3.81 16.10
CA THR A 182 -15.05 4.49 17.29
C THR A 182 -13.90 4.94 18.18
N ASN A 183 -14.15 5.90 19.08
CA ASN A 183 -13.12 6.32 20.03
C ASN A 183 -12.68 5.16 20.94
N ALA A 184 -13.60 4.27 21.33
CA ALA A 184 -13.27 3.11 22.16
C ALA A 184 -12.30 2.13 21.44
N GLU A 185 -12.50 1.86 20.16
CA GLU A 185 -11.60 1.02 19.37
C GLU A 185 -10.23 1.68 19.18
N LEU A 186 -10.17 2.98 18.98
CA LEU A 186 -8.91 3.72 18.90
C LEU A 186 -8.15 3.75 20.22
N GLU A 187 -8.88 3.88 21.36
CA GLU A 187 -8.28 3.76 22.68
C GLU A 187 -7.73 2.36 22.95
N GLU A 188 -8.46 1.33 22.53
CA GLU A 188 -7.97 -0.05 22.63
C GLU A 188 -6.74 -0.26 21.74
N LEU A 189 -6.77 0.22 20.50
CA LEU A 189 -5.60 0.18 19.59
C LEU A 189 -4.39 0.91 20.19
N ALA A 190 -4.61 2.05 20.85
CA ALA A 190 -3.54 2.82 21.49
C ALA A 190 -2.88 2.11 22.68
N ARG A 191 -3.61 1.21 23.36
CA ARG A 191 -3.10 0.41 24.48
C ARG A 191 -2.41 -0.89 24.03
N GLN A 192 -2.60 -1.31 22.77
CA GLN A 192 -2.03 -2.56 22.29
C GLN A 192 -0.50 -2.50 22.24
N PRO A 193 0.19 -3.57 22.66
CA PRO A 193 1.64 -3.65 22.59
C PRO A 193 2.12 -3.79 21.14
N ILE A 194 3.44 -3.74 20.95
CA ILE A 194 4.07 -4.05 19.67
C ILE A 194 3.61 -5.44 19.23
N SER A 195 3.06 -5.52 18.01
CA SER A 195 2.63 -6.78 17.42
C SER A 195 3.83 -7.61 17.00
N SER A 196 3.77 -8.91 17.19
CA SER A 196 4.80 -9.86 16.73
C SER A 196 4.86 -10.03 15.20
N GLY A 197 4.16 -9.17 14.44
CA GLY A 197 4.39 -9.00 12.99
C GLY A 197 3.86 -10.12 12.09
N ARG A 198 2.80 -10.81 12.46
CA ARG A 198 2.03 -11.60 11.50
C ARG A 198 0.96 -10.68 10.90
N GLY A 199 1.11 -10.32 9.63
CA GLY A 199 0.10 -9.63 8.85
C GLY A 199 -1.25 -10.34 8.91
N ARG A 200 -2.33 -9.66 8.53
CA ARG A 200 -3.69 -10.21 8.40
C ARG A 200 -3.60 -11.54 7.65
N GLY A 201 -3.58 -12.65 8.38
CA GLY A 201 -3.48 -14.00 7.83
C GLY A 201 -4.81 -14.35 7.18
N GLY A 202 -4.79 -14.61 5.89
CA GLY A 202 -5.85 -15.37 5.24
C GLY A 202 -5.98 -16.74 5.90
N ALA A 203 -7.18 -17.32 5.87
CA ALA A 203 -7.44 -18.67 6.40
C ALA A 203 -6.40 -19.67 5.85
N PRO A 204 -5.90 -20.60 6.67
CA PRO A 204 -4.93 -21.60 6.23
C PRO A 204 -5.60 -22.51 5.20
N SER A 205 -5.36 -22.26 3.91
CA SER A 205 -5.53 -23.28 2.88
C SER A 205 -4.33 -24.22 2.99
N THR A 206 -4.55 -25.53 2.92
CA THR A 206 -3.46 -26.49 2.78
C THR A 206 -2.69 -26.11 1.51
N PRO A 207 -1.43 -25.68 1.60
CA PRO A 207 -0.73 -25.20 0.43
C PRO A 207 -0.55 -26.36 -0.55
N VAL A 208 -1.11 -26.23 -1.74
CA VAL A 208 -0.77 -27.14 -2.85
C VAL A 208 0.72 -26.98 -3.12
N SER A 209 1.45 -28.09 -3.22
CA SER A 209 2.91 -28.01 -3.39
C SER A 209 3.27 -27.23 -4.66
N PRO A 210 4.31 -26.40 -4.64
CA PRO A 210 4.76 -25.69 -5.85
C PRO A 210 5.09 -26.62 -7.02
N ALA A 211 5.54 -27.84 -6.72
CA ALA A 211 5.80 -28.87 -7.74
C ALA A 211 4.51 -29.29 -8.43
N PHE A 212 3.44 -29.57 -7.70
CA PHE A 212 2.17 -29.95 -8.27
C PHE A 212 1.52 -28.78 -9.04
N VAL A 213 1.66 -27.55 -8.58
CA VAL A 213 1.18 -26.36 -9.33
C VAL A 213 1.85 -26.31 -10.72
N ARG A 214 3.16 -26.52 -10.80
CA ARG A 214 3.88 -26.59 -12.09
C ARG A 214 3.41 -27.75 -12.97
N GLU A 215 3.25 -28.94 -12.40
CA GLU A 215 2.74 -30.12 -13.11
C GLU A 215 1.34 -29.88 -13.67
N ARG A 216 0.43 -29.38 -12.85
CA ARG A 216 -0.94 -29.04 -13.26
C ARG A 216 -0.95 -27.98 -14.37
N THR A 217 -0.11 -26.95 -14.27
CA THR A 217 0.00 -25.91 -15.29
C THR A 217 0.47 -26.50 -16.63
N ALA A 218 1.52 -27.32 -16.61
CA ALA A 218 2.02 -28.01 -17.81
C ALA A 218 0.95 -28.94 -18.42
N PHE A 219 0.19 -29.66 -17.59
CA PHE A 219 -0.90 -30.50 -18.02
C PHE A 219 -2.00 -29.68 -18.72
N LEU A 220 -2.46 -28.57 -18.15
CA LEU A 220 -3.50 -27.73 -18.76
C LEU A 220 -3.07 -27.17 -20.12
N VAL A 221 -1.82 -26.77 -20.26
CA VAL A 221 -1.24 -26.31 -21.53
C VAL A 221 -1.20 -27.46 -22.55
N ALA A 222 -0.71 -28.64 -22.16
CA ALA A 222 -0.62 -29.80 -23.02
C ALA A 222 -2.00 -30.32 -23.49
N GLU A 223 -3.01 -30.24 -22.64
CA GLU A 223 -4.40 -30.57 -22.98
C GLU A 223 -5.06 -29.57 -23.94
N GLY A 224 -4.50 -28.37 -24.13
CA GLY A 224 -5.10 -27.34 -24.98
C GLY A 224 -6.36 -26.73 -24.39
N VAL A 225 -6.36 -26.48 -23.08
CA VAL A 225 -7.43 -25.79 -22.35
C VAL A 225 -7.53 -24.34 -22.83
N LEU A 226 -8.74 -23.84 -23.07
CA LEU A 226 -8.97 -22.45 -23.52
C LEU A 226 -8.70 -21.43 -22.40
N ALA A 227 -9.20 -21.71 -21.20
CA ALA A 227 -8.89 -20.95 -20.00
C ALA A 227 -9.33 -21.73 -18.73
N THR A 228 -8.71 -21.40 -17.60
CA THR A 228 -9.24 -21.82 -16.29
C THR A 228 -10.12 -20.74 -15.70
N LEU A 229 -11.14 -21.17 -14.95
CA LEU A 229 -12.12 -20.30 -14.28
C LEU A 229 -12.09 -20.56 -12.77
N GLU A 230 -12.08 -19.49 -11.98
CA GLU A 230 -12.14 -19.54 -10.52
C GLU A 230 -13.20 -18.54 -10.00
N PRO A 231 -13.87 -18.83 -8.87
CA PRO A 231 -14.75 -17.84 -8.24
C PRO A 231 -13.93 -16.77 -7.51
N SER A 232 -14.40 -15.54 -7.55
CA SER A 232 -13.87 -14.48 -6.69
C SER A 232 -14.00 -14.85 -5.22
N ARG A 233 -13.12 -14.33 -4.36
CA ARG A 233 -13.27 -14.44 -2.90
C ARG A 233 -14.33 -13.48 -2.33
N GLY A 234 -14.75 -12.45 -3.09
CA GLY A 234 -15.83 -11.51 -2.77
C GLY A 234 -17.20 -11.99 -3.27
N ASP A 235 -18.20 -11.17 -3.03
CA ASP A 235 -19.58 -11.32 -3.53
C ASP A 235 -20.15 -9.95 -3.91
N GLY A 236 -21.44 -9.86 -4.23
CA GLY A 236 -22.06 -8.60 -4.63
C GLY A 236 -21.49 -8.02 -5.93
N GLY A 237 -21.00 -8.85 -6.83
CA GLY A 237 -20.34 -8.41 -8.07
C GLY A 237 -18.85 -8.09 -7.91
N THR A 238 -18.27 -8.31 -6.73
CA THR A 238 -16.85 -8.05 -6.44
C THR A 238 -15.96 -9.12 -7.06
N VAL A 239 -14.96 -8.69 -7.82
CA VAL A 239 -13.92 -9.58 -8.37
C VAL A 239 -12.55 -9.19 -7.83
N PHE A 240 -12.03 -10.02 -6.94
CA PHE A 240 -10.69 -9.90 -6.41
C PHE A 240 -9.70 -10.64 -7.31
N VAL A 241 -8.68 -9.96 -7.82
CA VAL A 241 -7.67 -10.56 -8.70
C VAL A 241 -6.27 -10.06 -8.40
N GLN A 242 -5.34 -10.98 -8.47
CA GLN A 242 -3.90 -10.71 -8.40
C GLN A 242 -3.16 -11.46 -9.53
N SER A 243 -1.87 -11.79 -9.32
CA SER A 243 -1.08 -12.54 -10.29
C SER A 243 -1.53 -13.98 -10.44
N GLY A 244 -1.41 -14.52 -11.65
CA GLY A 244 -1.64 -15.95 -11.97
C GLY A 244 -0.50 -16.56 -12.78
N GLY A 245 0.24 -15.74 -13.53
CA GLY A 245 1.39 -16.16 -14.31
C GLY A 245 2.72 -15.69 -13.72
N SER A 246 3.81 -15.96 -14.45
CA SER A 246 5.16 -15.57 -14.06
C SER A 246 5.63 -14.31 -14.77
N ARG A 247 6.38 -13.50 -14.03
CA ARG A 247 7.13 -12.35 -14.55
C ARG A 247 8.48 -12.75 -15.16
N ASN A 248 8.93 -13.98 -14.91
CA ASN A 248 10.15 -14.49 -15.50
C ASN A 248 9.85 -15.08 -16.89
N ALA A 249 10.43 -14.51 -17.94
CA ALA A 249 10.24 -14.97 -19.33
C ALA A 249 10.76 -16.38 -19.58
N ALA A 250 11.67 -16.90 -18.75
CA ALA A 250 12.20 -18.26 -18.86
C ALA A 250 11.26 -19.32 -18.24
N ASP A 251 10.25 -18.91 -17.47
CA ASP A 251 9.32 -19.87 -16.88
C ASP A 251 8.36 -20.45 -17.93
N PRO A 252 7.90 -21.69 -17.74
CA PRO A 252 6.95 -22.32 -18.65
C PRO A 252 5.68 -21.49 -18.83
N PRO A 253 5.07 -21.50 -20.02
CA PRO A 253 3.84 -20.80 -20.28
C PRO A 253 2.68 -21.39 -19.46
N THR A 254 1.66 -20.57 -19.21
CA THR A 254 0.37 -20.98 -18.62
C THR A 254 -0.77 -20.77 -19.62
N VAL A 255 -1.97 -21.28 -19.30
CA VAL A 255 -3.21 -20.93 -20.01
C VAL A 255 -3.77 -19.62 -19.44
N PRO A 256 -4.71 -18.94 -20.15
CA PRO A 256 -5.46 -17.84 -19.59
C PRO A 256 -6.15 -18.27 -18.27
N GLN A 257 -6.07 -17.45 -17.22
CA GLN A 257 -6.66 -17.71 -15.91
C GLN A 257 -7.63 -16.58 -15.58
N ILE A 258 -8.89 -16.91 -15.38
CA ILE A 258 -9.96 -15.92 -15.21
C ILE A 258 -10.63 -16.11 -13.85
N VAL A 259 -10.82 -15.01 -13.14
CA VAL A 259 -11.67 -14.98 -11.96
C VAL A 259 -13.00 -14.38 -12.34
N LEU A 260 -14.08 -15.11 -12.06
CA LEU A 260 -15.46 -14.64 -12.23
C LEU A 260 -16.04 -14.21 -10.89
N THR A 261 -17.08 -13.37 -10.91
CA THR A 261 -17.87 -13.15 -9.69
C THR A 261 -18.38 -14.49 -9.17
N SER A 262 -18.47 -14.63 -7.85
CA SER A 262 -18.98 -15.86 -7.22
C SER A 262 -20.37 -16.24 -7.73
N GLU A 263 -21.23 -15.25 -7.98
CA GLU A 263 -22.59 -15.46 -8.47
C GLU A 263 -22.59 -16.09 -9.86
N HIS A 264 -21.78 -15.59 -10.79
CA HIS A 264 -21.68 -16.11 -12.15
C HIS A 264 -21.02 -17.48 -12.20
N TYR A 265 -19.94 -17.65 -11.45
CA TYR A 265 -19.25 -18.93 -11.33
C TYR A 265 -20.20 -20.02 -10.79
N ASN A 266 -20.87 -19.74 -9.69
CA ASN A 266 -21.84 -20.64 -9.07
C ASN A 266 -23.03 -20.95 -9.99
N ARG A 267 -23.47 -19.97 -10.80
CA ARG A 267 -24.54 -20.19 -11.80
C ARG A 267 -24.12 -21.24 -12.83
N ILE A 268 -22.89 -21.14 -13.35
CA ILE A 268 -22.35 -22.12 -14.30
C ILE A 268 -22.37 -23.52 -13.67
N LEU A 269 -21.82 -23.67 -12.46
CA LEU A 269 -21.81 -24.96 -11.76
C LEU A 269 -23.22 -25.54 -11.57
N ARG A 270 -24.18 -24.73 -11.12
CA ARG A 270 -25.57 -25.19 -10.93
C ARG A 270 -26.26 -25.64 -12.23
N ILE A 271 -25.86 -25.09 -13.38
CA ILE A 271 -26.36 -25.54 -14.69
C ILE A 271 -25.74 -26.89 -15.05
N LEU A 272 -24.40 -27.01 -14.88
CA LEU A 272 -23.68 -28.26 -15.14
C LEU A 272 -24.15 -29.41 -14.25
N ASP A 273 -24.49 -29.16 -12.99
CA ASP A 273 -25.06 -30.16 -12.06
C ASP A 273 -26.38 -30.75 -12.57
N LYS A 274 -27.15 -29.95 -13.33
CA LYS A 274 -28.38 -30.40 -13.99
C LYS A 274 -28.11 -31.18 -15.28
N LYS A 275 -26.84 -31.44 -15.62
CA LYS A 275 -26.40 -32.09 -16.87
C LYS A 275 -26.79 -31.30 -18.13
N ILE A 276 -26.90 -29.99 -18.00
CA ILE A 276 -27.12 -29.07 -19.12
C ILE A 276 -25.78 -28.50 -19.52
N ALA A 277 -25.43 -28.59 -20.81
CA ALA A 277 -24.21 -28.05 -21.34
C ALA A 277 -24.16 -26.51 -21.24
N VAL A 278 -23.04 -25.98 -20.83
CA VAL A 278 -22.77 -24.53 -20.80
C VAL A 278 -21.72 -24.21 -21.85
N THR A 279 -22.03 -23.28 -22.76
CA THR A 279 -21.07 -22.76 -23.74
C THR A 279 -20.70 -21.34 -23.37
N LEU A 280 -19.39 -21.07 -23.35
CA LEU A 280 -18.82 -19.76 -23.12
C LEU A 280 -18.14 -19.25 -24.39
N GLU A 281 -18.15 -17.93 -24.53
CA GLU A 281 -17.38 -17.19 -25.53
C GLU A 281 -16.55 -16.12 -24.82
N MET A 282 -15.26 -16.01 -25.16
CA MET A 282 -14.31 -15.15 -24.47
C MET A 282 -13.33 -14.50 -25.44
N ASP A 283 -13.06 -13.18 -25.29
CA ASP A 283 -12.00 -12.45 -25.98
C ASP A 283 -11.14 -11.73 -24.93
N VAL A 284 -9.96 -12.26 -24.69
CA VAL A 284 -8.99 -11.73 -23.73
C VAL A 284 -7.70 -11.37 -24.48
N ARG A 285 -7.33 -10.09 -24.43
CA ARG A 285 -6.11 -9.58 -25.06
C ARG A 285 -5.17 -9.05 -24.00
N ASN A 286 -4.22 -9.90 -23.65
CA ASN A 286 -3.17 -9.57 -22.70
C ASN A 286 -1.87 -9.34 -23.47
N ARG A 287 -1.05 -8.42 -22.98
CA ARG A 287 0.25 -8.11 -23.56
C ARG A 287 1.33 -8.19 -22.50
N PHE A 288 2.45 -8.82 -22.88
CA PHE A 288 3.67 -8.82 -22.07
C PHE A 288 4.65 -7.79 -22.60
N TYR A 289 5.40 -7.17 -21.71
CA TYR A 289 6.42 -6.20 -22.02
C TYR A 289 7.77 -6.68 -21.51
N ASP A 290 8.69 -6.93 -22.43
CA ASP A 290 10.08 -7.22 -22.11
C ASP A 290 10.88 -5.91 -22.11
N GLY A 291 11.92 -5.78 -21.26
CA GLY A 291 12.80 -4.60 -21.25
C GLY A 291 12.31 -3.41 -20.44
N ASP A 292 11.38 -3.61 -19.52
CA ASP A 292 11.09 -2.71 -18.41
C ASP A 292 10.52 -1.33 -18.76
N PRO A 293 9.26 -1.24 -19.20
CA PRO A 293 8.64 0.06 -19.45
C PRO A 293 8.12 0.77 -18.19
N GLY A 294 7.87 0.07 -17.08
CA GLY A 294 7.08 0.59 -15.96
C GLY A 294 7.60 0.22 -14.57
N THR A 295 8.87 -0.12 -14.39
CA THR A 295 9.46 -0.28 -13.06
C THR A 295 10.08 1.04 -12.63
N ILE A 296 9.24 1.90 -12.11
CA ILE A 296 9.57 3.29 -11.79
C ILE A 296 9.12 3.67 -10.38
N ASN A 297 9.85 4.60 -9.80
CA ASN A 297 9.38 5.48 -8.72
C ASN A 297 9.25 6.89 -9.28
N VAL A 298 8.47 7.74 -8.61
CA VAL A 298 8.43 9.17 -8.90
C VAL A 298 8.85 9.91 -7.65
N VAL A 299 9.80 10.83 -7.79
CA VAL A 299 10.32 11.64 -6.68
C VAL A 299 10.32 13.12 -7.04
N GLY A 300 10.19 13.96 -6.03
CA GLY A 300 10.30 15.41 -6.13
C GLY A 300 10.55 16.01 -4.76
N GLU A 301 11.01 17.27 -4.67
CA GLU A 301 11.34 17.85 -3.37
C GLU A 301 11.12 19.36 -3.31
N ILE A 302 10.82 19.86 -2.10
CA ILE A 302 10.93 21.26 -1.73
C ILE A 302 12.23 21.38 -0.95
N ARG A 303 13.19 22.13 -1.49
CA ARG A 303 14.52 22.25 -0.88
C ARG A 303 14.46 23.03 0.42
N GLY A 304 15.16 22.53 1.45
CA GLY A 304 15.33 23.19 2.73
C GLY A 304 16.29 24.36 2.68
N THR A 305 16.42 25.06 3.81
CA THR A 305 17.31 26.24 3.99
C THR A 305 18.60 25.87 4.71
N ASP A 306 18.67 26.04 6.03
CA ASP A 306 19.88 25.85 6.84
C ASP A 306 20.27 24.39 7.09
N LYS A 307 19.33 23.45 6.92
CA LYS A 307 19.54 22.01 7.02
C LYS A 307 19.14 21.28 5.72
N ALA A 308 19.39 21.90 4.57
CA ALA A 308 18.94 21.43 3.26
C ALA A 308 19.46 20.03 2.87
N ASP A 309 20.52 19.55 3.47
CA ASP A 309 21.09 18.22 3.27
C ASP A 309 20.45 17.13 4.15
N GLU A 310 19.62 17.50 5.13
CA GLU A 310 18.78 16.60 5.90
C GLU A 310 17.40 16.47 5.25
N VAL A 311 16.82 15.26 5.30
CA VAL A 311 15.60 14.93 4.53
C VAL A 311 14.49 14.39 5.41
N VAL A 312 13.29 14.93 5.22
CA VAL A 312 12.00 14.34 5.62
C VAL A 312 11.30 13.84 4.38
N MET A 313 10.64 12.68 4.45
CA MET A 313 9.93 12.15 3.30
C MET A 313 8.45 11.88 3.58
N LEU A 314 7.65 12.14 2.56
CA LEU A 314 6.26 11.68 2.41
C LEU A 314 6.21 10.62 1.33
N GLY A 315 5.32 9.63 1.44
CA GLY A 315 5.16 8.69 0.34
C GLY A 315 3.92 7.81 0.45
N ALA A 316 3.64 7.20 -0.68
CA ALA A 316 2.59 6.21 -0.89
C ALA A 316 2.98 5.36 -2.09
N HIS A 317 2.41 4.16 -2.25
CA HIS A 317 2.65 3.47 -3.50
C HIS A 317 1.82 4.05 -4.64
N PHE A 318 2.36 3.91 -5.83
CA PHE A 318 1.85 4.53 -7.05
C PHE A 318 1.22 3.51 -7.99
N ASP A 319 1.65 2.27 -7.88
CA ASP A 319 1.08 1.15 -8.62
C ASP A 319 -0.28 0.73 -8.05
N SER A 320 -1.01 -0.05 -8.81
CA SER A 320 -2.28 -0.66 -8.44
C SER A 320 -2.47 -1.98 -9.17
N TRP A 321 -3.41 -2.81 -8.71
CA TRP A 321 -3.91 -3.92 -9.53
C TRP A 321 -4.75 -3.41 -10.70
N HIS A 322 -5.02 -4.28 -11.67
CA HIS A 322 -5.57 -3.95 -12.99
C HIS A 322 -7.09 -4.18 -13.14
N THR A 323 -7.77 -4.57 -12.08
CA THR A 323 -9.20 -4.89 -12.15
C THR A 323 -10.11 -3.71 -11.86
N GLY A 324 -9.64 -2.76 -11.07
CA GLY A 324 -10.25 -1.46 -10.84
C GLY A 324 -9.30 -0.35 -11.29
N THR A 325 -9.63 0.88 -10.97
CA THR A 325 -8.80 2.06 -11.27
C THR A 325 -7.72 2.30 -10.22
N GLY A 326 -7.68 1.47 -9.15
CA GLY A 326 -6.75 1.63 -8.03
C GLY A 326 -6.98 2.93 -7.28
N ALA A 327 -8.25 3.28 -7.03
CA ALA A 327 -8.62 4.56 -6.41
C ALA A 327 -8.26 4.59 -4.93
N THR A 328 -8.75 3.62 -4.17
CA THR A 328 -8.47 3.50 -2.74
C THR A 328 -7.11 2.84 -2.48
N ASP A 329 -6.64 2.05 -3.46
CA ASP A 329 -5.40 1.25 -3.42
C ASP A 329 -4.53 1.46 -4.67
N ASN A 330 -3.67 2.52 -4.73
CA ASN A 330 -3.50 3.56 -3.71
C ASN A 330 -3.38 4.94 -4.37
N ALA A 331 -4.28 5.27 -5.34
CA ALA A 331 -4.35 6.64 -5.84
C ALA A 331 -4.73 7.61 -4.72
N ALA A 332 -5.50 7.17 -3.72
CA ALA A 332 -5.84 7.95 -2.53
C ALA A 332 -4.58 8.43 -1.80
N GLY A 333 -3.70 7.51 -1.41
CA GLY A 333 -2.45 7.85 -0.73
C GLY A 333 -1.53 8.69 -1.60
N SER A 334 -1.36 8.32 -2.87
CA SER A 334 -0.55 9.08 -3.84
C SER A 334 -1.08 10.51 -4.01
N ALA A 335 -2.39 10.70 -4.17
CA ALA A 335 -3.00 12.03 -4.28
C ALA A 335 -2.88 12.84 -2.98
N VAL A 336 -3.05 12.21 -1.83
CA VAL A 336 -2.86 12.83 -0.51
C VAL A 336 -1.43 13.35 -0.35
N MET A 337 -0.42 12.57 -0.73
CA MET A 337 0.99 12.97 -0.60
C MET A 337 1.39 14.02 -1.65
N MET A 338 0.90 13.92 -2.88
CA MET A 338 1.08 14.96 -3.90
C MET A 338 0.44 16.28 -3.44
N GLU A 339 -0.78 16.24 -2.94
CA GLU A 339 -1.49 17.41 -2.41
C GLU A 339 -0.78 18.00 -1.19
N ALA A 340 -0.23 17.18 -0.29
CA ALA A 340 0.57 17.64 0.83
C ALA A 340 1.79 18.47 0.37
N MET A 341 2.47 18.02 -0.69
CA MET A 341 3.57 18.79 -1.29
C MET A 341 3.09 20.09 -1.94
N ARG A 342 1.95 20.04 -2.64
CA ARG A 342 1.34 21.25 -3.23
C ARG A 342 0.95 22.26 -2.15
N ILE A 343 0.35 21.81 -1.04
CA ILE A 343 0.00 22.67 0.11
C ILE A 343 1.24 23.36 0.66
N LEU A 344 2.34 22.63 0.89
CA LEU A 344 3.58 23.20 1.41
C LEU A 344 4.17 24.24 0.44
N ALA A 345 4.18 23.95 -0.86
CA ALA A 345 4.66 24.88 -1.88
C ALA A 345 3.78 26.14 -1.95
N ALA A 346 2.46 26.00 -1.97
CA ALA A 346 1.51 27.12 -2.06
C ALA A 346 1.50 27.98 -0.78
N ALA A 347 1.67 27.39 0.40
CA ALA A 347 1.74 28.12 1.66
C ALA A 347 3.01 28.99 1.78
N GLY A 348 4.04 28.70 0.98
CA GLY A 348 5.30 29.47 0.97
C GLY A 348 6.03 29.51 2.31
N LEU A 349 5.83 28.47 3.14
CA LEU A 349 6.44 28.39 4.47
C LEU A 349 7.90 27.95 4.37
N PRO A 350 8.83 28.57 5.13
CA PRO A 350 10.21 28.15 5.13
C PRO A 350 10.34 26.74 5.72
N LEU A 351 11.13 25.90 5.06
CA LEU A 351 11.49 24.58 5.52
C LEU A 351 13.00 24.57 5.84
N ARG A 352 13.39 24.12 7.02
CA ARG A 352 14.82 24.00 7.35
C ARG A 352 15.42 22.79 6.65
N ARG A 353 14.72 21.62 6.71
CA ARG A 353 15.08 20.39 6.00
C ARG A 353 14.38 20.29 4.67
N THR A 354 15.01 19.62 3.73
CA THR A 354 14.36 19.25 2.46
C THR A 354 13.22 18.28 2.74
N VAL A 355 12.03 18.60 2.20
CA VAL A 355 10.88 17.68 2.19
C VAL A 355 10.80 17.03 0.82
N ARG A 356 10.85 15.70 0.77
CA ARG A 356 10.83 14.91 -0.46
C ARG A 356 9.61 14.02 -0.49
N ILE A 357 8.97 13.92 -1.65
CA ILE A 357 7.94 12.92 -1.93
C ILE A 357 8.56 11.72 -2.64
N GLY A 358 8.08 10.51 -2.31
CA GLY A 358 8.33 9.28 -3.03
C GLY A 358 7.02 8.58 -3.34
N LEU A 359 6.72 8.40 -4.64
CA LEU A 359 5.60 7.58 -5.11
C LEU A 359 6.20 6.28 -5.63
N TRP A 360 5.86 5.16 -4.97
CA TRP A 360 6.56 3.90 -5.14
C TRP A 360 5.84 2.98 -6.11
N GLY A 361 6.58 2.39 -7.06
CA GLY A 361 6.08 1.32 -7.90
C GLY A 361 6.47 -0.05 -7.34
N GLY A 362 5.64 -1.06 -7.60
CA GLY A 362 5.92 -2.43 -7.20
C GLY A 362 5.68 -2.72 -5.72
N GLU A 363 4.88 -1.93 -5.06
CA GLU A 363 4.43 -2.19 -3.70
C GLU A 363 3.63 -3.47 -3.65
N GLU A 364 2.62 -3.57 -4.49
CA GLU A 364 1.66 -4.67 -4.65
C GLU A 364 2.32 -6.05 -4.88
N GLN A 365 3.52 -6.05 -5.39
CA GLN A 365 4.26 -7.28 -5.63
C GLN A 365 5.40 -7.48 -4.63
N GLY A 366 5.48 -6.62 -3.60
CA GLY A 366 6.39 -6.77 -2.47
C GLY A 366 7.38 -5.63 -2.26
N PHE A 367 6.95 -4.37 -2.35
CA PHE A 367 7.70 -3.15 -2.01
C PHE A 367 8.97 -2.95 -2.86
N TYR A 368 8.94 -3.37 -4.14
CA TYR A 368 10.14 -3.34 -4.99
C TYR A 368 10.74 -1.94 -5.10
N GLY A 369 9.92 -0.93 -5.42
CA GLY A 369 10.39 0.44 -5.64
C GLY A 369 10.94 1.10 -4.39
N SER A 370 10.23 1.03 -3.27
CA SER A 370 10.73 1.61 -2.00
C SER A 370 11.96 0.89 -1.48
N ARG A 371 12.04 -0.44 -1.62
CA ARG A 371 13.25 -1.21 -1.26
C ARG A 371 14.44 -0.83 -2.12
N ALA A 372 14.24 -0.70 -3.44
CA ALA A 372 15.29 -0.28 -4.35
C ALA A 372 15.80 1.13 -3.99
N TYR A 373 14.88 2.06 -3.74
CA TYR A 373 15.21 3.41 -3.33
C TYR A 373 15.99 3.45 -2.02
N VAL A 374 15.51 2.73 -0.98
CA VAL A 374 16.18 2.67 0.33
C VAL A 374 17.56 2.04 0.22
N ALA A 375 17.70 0.97 -0.56
CA ALA A 375 18.99 0.32 -0.80
C ALA A 375 19.96 1.24 -1.55
N ASP A 376 19.46 1.99 -2.54
CA ASP A 376 20.30 2.93 -3.28
C ASP A 376 20.69 4.17 -2.46
N GLN A 377 19.78 4.74 -1.70
CA GLN A 377 20.03 6.02 -1.02
C GLN A 377 20.58 5.86 0.41
N PHE A 378 20.16 4.85 1.17
CA PHE A 378 20.35 4.85 2.61
C PHE A 378 21.09 3.63 3.16
N ALA A 379 20.63 2.42 2.90
CA ALA A 379 21.26 1.22 3.45
C ALA A 379 20.81 -0.05 2.73
N ASP A 380 21.72 -0.99 2.58
CA ASP A 380 21.40 -2.33 2.15
C ASP A 380 20.86 -3.16 3.32
N ARG A 381 19.63 -3.71 3.17
CA ARG A 381 18.94 -4.45 4.23
C ARG A 381 19.62 -5.77 4.60
N GLN A 382 20.34 -6.40 3.69
CA GLN A 382 20.97 -7.70 3.94
C GLN A 382 22.25 -7.53 4.74
N THR A 383 23.08 -6.57 4.36
CA THR A 383 24.37 -6.32 4.97
C THR A 383 24.34 -5.28 6.09
N MET A 384 23.29 -4.46 6.15
CA MET A 384 23.16 -3.29 7.01
C MET A 384 24.29 -2.27 6.86
N VAL A 385 24.93 -2.26 5.71
CA VAL A 385 25.91 -1.20 5.35
C VAL A 385 25.13 0.08 5.05
N THR A 386 25.36 1.11 5.87
CA THR A 386 24.70 2.41 5.72
C THR A 386 25.51 3.34 4.81
N LYS A 387 24.79 4.18 4.04
CA LYS A 387 25.35 5.25 3.21
C LYS A 387 25.32 6.59 3.96
N PRO A 388 26.09 7.62 3.55
CA PRO A 388 26.10 8.93 4.24
C PRO A 388 24.73 9.58 4.40
N ALA A 389 23.84 9.43 3.42
CA ALA A 389 22.47 9.95 3.48
C ALA A 389 21.60 9.30 4.58
N HIS A 390 21.94 8.08 5.01
CA HIS A 390 21.26 7.44 6.14
C HIS A 390 21.33 8.30 7.40
N ALA A 391 22.49 8.84 7.72
CA ALA A 391 22.67 9.72 8.90
C ALA A 391 21.90 11.05 8.78
N LYS A 392 21.61 11.51 7.56
CA LYS A 392 20.92 12.78 7.28
C LYS A 392 19.40 12.66 7.18
N PHE A 393 18.87 11.47 7.20
CA PHE A 393 17.43 11.21 7.11
C PHE A 393 16.73 11.51 8.45
N SER A 394 15.58 12.19 8.44
CA SER A 394 14.81 12.51 9.65
C SER A 394 13.63 11.56 9.85
N GLY A 395 12.73 11.42 8.87
CA GLY A 395 11.58 10.52 8.98
C GLY A 395 10.81 10.37 7.66
N TYR A 396 10.08 9.27 7.54
CA TYR A 396 9.18 8.94 6.43
C TYR A 396 7.75 8.73 6.94
N PHE A 397 6.79 9.36 6.29
CA PHE A 397 5.36 9.22 6.60
C PHE A 397 4.62 8.63 5.40
N ASN A 398 3.85 7.58 5.63
CA ASN A 398 3.15 6.77 4.62
C ASN A 398 1.64 6.82 4.78
N VAL A 399 0.90 6.79 3.67
CA VAL A 399 -0.55 6.61 3.61
C VAL A 399 -0.87 5.47 2.65
N ASP A 400 -1.48 4.40 3.19
CA ASP A 400 -1.81 3.22 2.43
C ASP A 400 -2.79 2.32 3.23
N ASN A 401 -4.02 2.79 3.41
CA ASN A 401 -5.15 2.05 3.97
C ASN A 401 -6.47 2.67 3.49
N GLY A 402 -6.58 2.86 2.18
CA GLY A 402 -7.79 3.39 1.58
C GLY A 402 -7.96 4.91 1.72
N THR A 403 -9.20 5.35 1.67
CA THR A 403 -9.60 6.75 1.58
C THR A 403 -10.01 7.38 2.92
N GLY A 404 -10.16 6.57 3.98
CA GLY A 404 -10.72 7.02 5.26
C GLY A 404 -9.87 8.04 6.00
N ALA A 405 -10.50 8.76 6.94
CA ALA A 405 -9.84 9.81 7.71
C ALA A 405 -8.66 9.29 8.52
N ILE A 406 -7.58 10.07 8.57
CA ILE A 406 -6.45 9.82 9.47
C ILE A 406 -6.91 10.06 10.91
N ARG A 407 -6.77 9.03 11.77
CA ARG A 407 -7.17 9.03 13.17
C ARG A 407 -5.99 9.07 14.13
N GLY A 408 -4.79 8.78 13.64
CA GLY A 408 -3.57 8.72 14.43
C GLY A 408 -2.37 8.23 13.64
N VAL A 409 -1.35 7.76 14.36
CA VAL A 409 -0.12 7.24 13.77
C VAL A 409 0.44 6.03 14.53
N TYR A 410 0.92 5.02 13.78
CA TYR A 410 1.68 3.89 14.32
C TYR A 410 3.13 4.31 14.53
N LEU A 411 3.64 4.17 15.76
CA LEU A 411 5.02 4.54 16.09
C LEU A 411 6.06 3.49 15.68
N GLN A 412 5.63 2.34 15.20
CA GLN A 412 6.51 1.23 14.75
C GLN A 412 7.50 0.78 15.82
N GLY A 413 7.07 0.76 17.09
CA GLY A 413 7.92 0.44 18.23
C GLY A 413 8.94 1.52 18.61
N ASN A 414 8.86 2.71 18.04
CA ASN A 414 9.73 3.85 18.36
C ASN A 414 9.05 4.76 19.40
N ASP A 415 9.13 4.38 20.68
CA ASP A 415 8.47 5.12 21.76
C ASP A 415 9.02 6.56 21.94
N ALA A 416 10.27 6.78 21.57
CA ALA A 416 10.89 8.10 21.72
C ALA A 416 10.24 9.21 20.89
N VAL A 417 9.46 8.88 19.84
CA VAL A 417 8.69 9.87 19.06
C VAL A 417 7.30 10.14 19.65
N ALA A 418 6.84 9.34 20.62
CA ALA A 418 5.49 9.48 21.17
C ALA A 418 5.18 10.87 21.74
N PRO A 419 6.03 11.48 22.58
CA PRO A 419 5.78 12.83 23.10
C PRO A 419 5.72 13.88 21.98
N ILE A 420 6.57 13.73 20.95
CA ILE A 420 6.61 14.64 19.79
C ILE A 420 5.29 14.58 19.02
N PHE A 421 4.84 13.38 18.67
CA PHE A 421 3.63 13.23 17.86
C PHE A 421 2.35 13.56 18.64
N ARG A 422 2.32 13.39 19.96
CA ARG A 422 1.19 13.85 20.78
C ARG A 422 0.98 15.36 20.68
N GLU A 423 2.06 16.15 20.74
CA GLU A 423 1.97 17.60 20.57
C GLU A 423 1.57 17.97 19.12
N TRP A 424 2.11 17.27 18.11
CA TRP A 424 1.77 17.53 16.71
C TRP A 424 0.31 17.22 16.37
N ILE A 425 -0.32 16.29 17.06
CA ILE A 425 -1.73 15.91 16.90
C ILE A 425 -2.68 16.97 17.44
N GLU A 426 -2.30 17.71 18.50
CA GLU A 426 -3.21 18.63 19.19
C GLU A 426 -3.97 19.59 18.24
N PRO A 427 -3.34 20.26 17.25
CA PRO A 427 -4.06 21.09 16.32
C PRO A 427 -5.07 20.35 15.43
N PHE A 428 -4.97 19.02 15.31
CA PHE A 428 -5.79 18.20 14.39
C PHE A 428 -6.88 17.39 15.07
N ARG A 429 -7.07 17.53 16.40
CA ARG A 429 -8.16 16.86 17.12
C ARG A 429 -9.54 17.19 16.53
N SER A 430 -9.75 18.43 16.10
CA SER A 430 -10.99 18.85 15.43
C SER A 430 -11.21 18.21 14.06
N LEU A 431 -10.16 17.64 13.44
CA LEU A 431 -10.23 16.89 12.20
C LEU A 431 -10.36 15.37 12.42
N GLY A 432 -10.37 14.92 13.69
CA GLY A 432 -10.54 13.53 14.07
C GLY A 432 -9.24 12.78 14.37
N MET A 433 -8.06 13.41 14.24
CA MET A 433 -6.78 12.80 14.60
C MET A 433 -6.50 12.98 16.08
N SER A 434 -6.38 11.88 16.84
CA SER A 434 -6.27 11.97 18.30
C SER A 434 -5.33 10.94 18.94
N TYR A 435 -4.85 9.95 18.20
CA TYR A 435 -4.21 8.78 18.79
C TYR A 435 -2.81 8.51 18.26
N VAL A 436 -1.96 8.03 19.14
CA VAL A 436 -0.68 7.39 18.83
C VAL A 436 -0.67 5.99 19.42
N THR A 437 -0.08 5.04 18.74
CA THR A 437 0.10 3.68 19.28
C THR A 437 1.53 3.23 19.09
N ILE A 438 2.11 2.60 20.14
CA ILE A 438 3.43 1.98 20.06
C ILE A 438 3.46 0.80 19.09
N ARG A 439 2.29 0.27 18.76
CA ARG A 439 2.13 -0.87 17.88
C ARG A 439 2.79 -0.60 16.53
N ASN A 440 3.34 -1.64 15.95
CA ASN A 440 3.76 -1.66 14.56
C ASN A 440 2.60 -2.15 13.66
N THR A 441 2.58 -1.66 12.44
CA THR A 441 1.79 -2.20 11.34
C THR A 441 2.72 -2.65 10.21
N GLY A 442 2.20 -3.43 9.30
CA GLY A 442 2.97 -3.96 8.18
C GLY A 442 2.18 -3.89 6.88
N GLY A 443 2.76 -4.43 5.81
CA GLY A 443 2.09 -4.57 4.54
C GLY A 443 2.25 -3.37 3.61
N THR A 444 3.15 -2.39 3.89
CA THR A 444 3.38 -1.25 3.02
C THR A 444 4.77 -0.63 3.18
N ASP A 445 5.09 0.37 2.36
CA ASP A 445 6.41 0.93 2.07
C ASP A 445 7.19 1.53 3.25
N HIS A 446 6.51 2.01 4.31
CA HIS A 446 7.20 2.47 5.52
C HIS A 446 8.12 1.40 6.12
N GLN A 447 7.81 0.12 5.88
CA GLN A 447 8.64 -1.00 6.31
C GLN A 447 10.02 -1.03 5.62
N SER A 448 10.14 -0.50 4.40
CA SER A 448 11.43 -0.43 3.72
C SER A 448 12.41 0.46 4.47
N TYR A 449 11.93 1.53 5.08
CA TYR A 449 12.69 2.44 5.93
C TYR A 449 12.92 1.85 7.33
N ASP A 450 11.86 1.39 7.97
CA ASP A 450 11.93 0.85 9.34
C ASP A 450 12.90 -0.33 9.46
N ARG A 451 12.94 -1.19 8.45
CA ARG A 451 13.83 -2.36 8.40
C ARG A 451 15.32 -2.05 8.29
N VAL A 452 15.69 -0.83 7.96
CA VAL A 452 17.08 -0.34 7.95
C VAL A 452 17.36 0.67 9.06
N GLY A 453 16.50 0.74 10.08
CA GLY A 453 16.68 1.62 11.26
C GLY A 453 16.37 3.09 10.99
N LEU A 454 15.69 3.41 9.89
CA LEU A 454 15.18 4.76 9.61
C LEU A 454 13.77 4.90 10.19
N PRO A 455 13.42 6.08 10.76
CA PRO A 455 12.06 6.33 11.24
C PRO A 455 11.08 6.30 10.07
N GLY A 456 10.26 5.25 9.97
CA GLY A 456 9.22 5.08 8.97
C GLY A 456 7.88 4.82 9.65
N PHE A 457 6.88 5.64 9.35
CA PHE A 457 5.59 5.64 10.03
C PHE A 457 4.44 5.47 9.04
N GLN A 458 3.40 4.75 9.46
CA GLN A 458 2.12 4.64 8.77
C GLN A 458 1.06 5.37 9.59
N PHE A 459 0.22 6.17 8.95
CA PHE A 459 -0.95 6.75 9.60
C PHE A 459 -2.03 5.70 9.86
N ILE A 460 -2.78 5.87 10.93
CA ILE A 460 -3.99 5.08 11.24
C ILE A 460 -5.14 5.73 10.47
N GLN A 461 -5.82 4.99 9.63
CA GLN A 461 -6.97 5.46 8.85
C GLN A 461 -8.23 4.66 9.19
N ASP A 462 -9.40 5.31 9.09
CA ASP A 462 -10.67 4.59 9.06
C ASP A 462 -10.69 3.64 7.85
N ASP A 463 -11.19 2.42 8.03
CA ASP A 463 -11.23 1.41 6.96
C ASP A 463 -12.20 1.81 5.83
N VAL A 464 -13.32 2.43 6.18
CA VAL A 464 -14.44 2.72 5.28
C VAL A 464 -14.89 1.42 4.59
N GLU A 465 -14.66 1.24 3.31
CA GLU A 465 -14.96 0.02 2.55
C GLU A 465 -13.68 -0.67 2.03
N TYR A 466 -12.50 -0.25 2.51
CA TYR A 466 -11.23 -0.74 1.98
C TYR A 466 -11.07 -2.24 2.17
N GLY A 467 -11.23 -2.73 3.39
CA GLY A 467 -11.07 -4.16 3.70
C GLY A 467 -12.22 -5.05 3.22
N THR A 468 -13.39 -4.49 2.94
CA THR A 468 -14.60 -5.25 2.59
C THR A 468 -14.91 -5.27 1.10
N MET A 469 -14.65 -4.18 0.38
CA MET A 469 -15.11 -4.03 -1.00
C MET A 469 -14.01 -3.64 -2.00
N THR A 470 -13.08 -2.73 -1.66
CA THR A 470 -12.25 -2.09 -2.69
C THR A 470 -10.86 -2.69 -2.83
N HIS A 471 -10.23 -3.14 -1.73
CA HIS A 471 -8.86 -3.65 -1.72
C HIS A 471 -8.63 -4.78 -2.74
N HIS A 472 -7.88 -4.50 -3.80
CA HIS A 472 -7.55 -5.39 -4.93
C HIS A 472 -8.76 -5.87 -5.75
N THR A 473 -9.81 -5.08 -5.88
CA THR A 473 -11.03 -5.48 -6.59
C THR A 473 -11.42 -4.56 -7.73
N ASN A 474 -12.37 -5.03 -8.56
CA ASN A 474 -12.98 -4.23 -9.63
C ASN A 474 -13.86 -3.08 -9.14
N LEU A 475 -14.16 -3.02 -7.85
CA LEU A 475 -14.95 -1.94 -7.24
C LEU A 475 -14.07 -0.80 -6.70
N ASP A 476 -12.76 -0.89 -6.88
CA ASP A 476 -11.82 0.17 -6.52
C ASP A 476 -11.82 1.29 -7.56
N SER A 477 -12.83 2.17 -7.47
CA SER A 477 -13.08 3.29 -8.38
C SER A 477 -13.13 4.64 -7.66
N TYR A 478 -13.05 5.72 -8.42
CA TYR A 478 -13.05 7.09 -7.92
C TYR A 478 -14.24 7.40 -6.99
N GLU A 479 -15.43 6.85 -7.26
CA GLU A 479 -16.64 7.08 -6.47
C GLU A 479 -16.56 6.54 -5.04
N ARG A 480 -15.58 5.68 -4.75
CA ARG A 480 -15.32 5.18 -3.40
C ARG A 480 -14.48 6.14 -2.55
N LEU A 481 -13.86 7.13 -3.16
CA LEU A 481 -13.07 8.13 -2.43
C LEU A 481 -13.96 9.03 -1.58
N GLN A 482 -13.47 9.37 -0.39
CA GLN A 482 -14.17 10.24 0.56
C GLN A 482 -13.53 11.65 0.53
N PRO A 483 -14.09 12.63 -0.21
CA PRO A 483 -13.43 13.91 -0.47
C PRO A 483 -13.01 14.67 0.80
N ASN A 484 -13.87 14.70 1.81
CA ASN A 484 -13.59 15.40 3.07
C ASN A 484 -12.45 14.76 3.85
N ASP A 485 -12.35 13.43 3.82
CA ASP A 485 -11.27 12.72 4.50
C ASP A 485 -9.95 12.88 3.74
N MET A 486 -9.98 12.82 2.42
CA MET A 486 -8.83 13.07 1.56
C MET A 486 -8.22 14.46 1.79
N MET A 487 -9.05 15.51 1.88
CA MET A 487 -8.59 16.87 2.20
C MET A 487 -7.95 16.96 3.58
N LYS A 488 -8.56 16.35 4.61
CA LYS A 488 -8.00 16.30 5.96
C LYS A 488 -6.68 15.55 5.99
N ASN A 489 -6.59 14.41 5.30
CA ASN A 489 -5.40 13.57 5.25
C ASN A 489 -4.22 14.32 4.62
N ALA A 490 -4.43 15.02 3.49
CA ALA A 490 -3.41 15.82 2.85
C ALA A 490 -2.93 16.98 3.75
N THR A 491 -3.86 17.63 4.44
CA THR A 491 -3.56 18.70 5.39
C THR A 491 -2.71 18.18 6.57
N ILE A 492 -3.05 17.03 7.13
CA ILE A 492 -2.30 16.39 8.22
C ILE A 492 -0.91 15.96 7.74
N ALA A 493 -0.81 15.33 6.57
CA ALA A 493 0.47 14.90 6.01
C ALA A 493 1.40 16.10 5.75
N ALA A 494 0.89 17.19 5.18
CA ALA A 494 1.64 18.43 4.98
C ALA A 494 2.16 19.01 6.31
N ALA A 495 1.31 19.03 7.33
CA ALA A 495 1.68 19.54 8.64
C ALA A 495 2.75 18.68 9.34
N PHE A 496 2.64 17.36 9.29
CA PHE A 496 3.64 16.44 9.85
C PHE A 496 4.99 16.61 9.14
N ALA A 497 4.99 16.75 7.81
CA ALA A 497 6.20 17.04 7.05
C ALA A 497 6.80 18.40 7.43
N TYR A 498 5.98 19.45 7.56
CA TYR A 498 6.41 20.77 7.99
C TYR A 498 7.06 20.75 9.37
N LEU A 499 6.39 20.15 10.36
CA LEU A 499 6.88 20.05 11.73
C LEU A 499 8.17 19.25 11.79
N ALA A 500 8.24 18.10 11.12
CA ALA A 500 9.47 17.31 11.05
C ALA A 500 10.64 18.03 10.37
N ALA A 501 10.34 18.84 9.35
CA ALA A 501 11.36 19.61 8.62
C ALA A 501 11.92 20.77 9.44
N ASN A 502 11.12 21.34 10.36
CA ASN A 502 11.49 22.54 11.11
C ASN A 502 11.97 22.27 12.53
N ARG A 503 11.95 21.02 13.01
CA ARG A 503 12.54 20.66 14.31
C ARG A 503 14.05 21.02 14.37
N ASP A 504 14.54 21.31 15.57
CA ASP A 504 15.98 21.47 15.78
C ASP A 504 16.70 20.14 15.54
N ASP A 505 16.25 19.08 16.18
CA ASP A 505 16.81 17.74 16.00
C ASP A 505 15.99 16.91 15.02
N LYS A 506 16.63 15.93 14.37
CA LYS A 506 15.93 14.88 13.63
C LYS A 506 15.02 14.07 14.56
N LEU A 507 14.04 13.40 14.00
CA LEU A 507 13.22 12.46 14.76
C LEU A 507 14.09 11.37 15.41
N PRO A 508 13.82 10.99 16.67
CA PRO A 508 14.49 9.90 17.35
C PRO A 508 14.44 8.61 16.55
N ARG A 509 15.46 7.78 16.67
CA ARG A 509 15.60 6.51 15.96
C ARG A 509 15.64 5.33 16.92
N LYS A 510 15.13 4.21 16.47
CA LYS A 510 15.42 2.91 17.08
C LYS A 510 16.89 2.53 16.83
N PRO A 511 17.44 1.59 17.61
CA PRO A 511 18.74 0.99 17.30
C PRO A 511 18.76 0.40 15.89
N LEU A 512 19.91 0.46 15.21
CA LEU A 512 20.08 -0.13 13.90
C LEU A 512 19.83 -1.65 13.99
N PRO A 513 18.93 -2.21 13.15
CA PRO A 513 18.66 -3.65 13.15
C PRO A 513 19.89 -4.47 12.77
N ALA A 514 19.97 -5.70 13.23
CA ALA A 514 21.00 -6.64 12.77
C ALA A 514 20.82 -6.96 11.27
N PRO A 515 21.91 -7.28 10.55
CA PRO A 515 21.84 -7.83 9.20
C PRO A 515 20.89 -9.04 9.15
N VAL A 516 20.20 -9.22 8.04
CA VAL A 516 19.44 -10.46 7.83
C VAL A 516 20.46 -11.56 7.56
N ALA A 517 20.59 -12.53 8.50
CA ALA A 517 21.39 -13.72 8.25
C ALA A 517 20.95 -14.33 6.91
N GLY A 518 21.86 -14.43 5.95
CA GLY A 518 21.56 -14.97 4.63
C GLY A 518 20.90 -16.35 4.81
N ARG A 519 19.67 -16.49 4.30
CA ARG A 519 19.18 -17.83 4.00
C ARG A 519 20.12 -18.31 2.90
N GLY A 520 21.02 -19.25 3.29
CA GLY A 520 21.89 -19.88 2.34
C GLY A 520 21.05 -20.26 1.10
N SER A 521 21.57 -19.93 -0.06
CA SER A 521 21.04 -20.38 -1.35
C SER A 521 20.89 -21.91 -1.30
N GLN A 522 19.68 -22.38 -1.04
CA GLN A 522 19.27 -23.76 -1.34
C GLN A 522 18.31 -23.76 -2.50
#